data_86f727d106c1a6d326bcc9e3a995d8a2
#
_entry.id   86f727d106c1a6d326bcc9e3a995d8a2
#
_cell.length_a   1.000
_cell.length_b   1.000
_cell.length_c   1.000
_cell.angle_alpha   90.00
_cell.angle_beta   90.00
_cell.angle_gamma   90.00
#
_symmetry.space_group_name_H-M   'P 1'
#
loop_
_entity.id
_entity.type
_entity.pdbx_description
1 polymer ?
#
loop_
_entity_poly.entity_id
_entity_poly.type
_entity_poly.pdbx_seq_one_letter_code
_entity_poly.pdbx_strand_id
1 'polypeptide(L)'
;MTAQQTPRAAISPALKQRASETRSAFANQDAAASKQAHDETIRDWEEDGHGEGDAAVEVYRRVDALQAGLCLAILLESAFGSSLERKKLVAIGLSLATAHALREWTTQTWYARHYYRERQREEWELENYAQGERAEMVGLWCYKGLTKPDAERCIDLLASYKKFFVDLMMTEELRMFAPPADASWRRVTGALLVAAGCVLPLLLGGVLDSVYGSMLVGARASCSHLVTCGSATSALAFTGAWRASTSRLPEQRHALEAAMLGAACYVVPRLLL
;
A
#
# COMPACT_ATOMS: atom_id res chain seq x y z
N MET A 1 29.24 5.01 -14.35
CA MET A 1 29.38 5.69 -13.05
C MET A 1 28.18 5.33 -12.22
N THR A 2 28.36 4.48 -11.21
CA THR A 2 27.30 4.06 -10.29
C THR A 2 27.01 5.23 -9.34
N ALA A 3 25.84 5.86 -9.51
CA ALA A 3 25.34 6.82 -8.53
C ALA A 3 25.16 6.07 -7.20
N GLN A 4 25.97 6.40 -6.21
CA GLN A 4 25.77 5.97 -4.83
C GLN A 4 24.45 6.58 -4.35
N GLN A 5 23.41 5.76 -4.30
CA GLN A 5 22.20 6.08 -3.57
C GLN A 5 22.56 6.09 -2.08
N THR A 6 22.59 7.27 -1.49
CA THR A 6 22.59 7.41 -0.03
C THR A 6 21.37 6.66 0.52
N PRO A 7 21.54 5.76 1.51
CA PRO A 7 20.39 5.09 2.12
C PRO A 7 19.50 6.17 2.76
N ARG A 8 18.20 6.14 2.44
CA ARG A 8 17.20 7.00 3.08
C ARG A 8 17.25 6.72 4.59
N ALA A 9 17.59 7.72 5.38
CA ALA A 9 17.60 7.65 6.82
C ALA A 9 16.20 7.23 7.34
N ALA A 10 16.16 6.47 8.41
CA ALA A 10 14.89 6.11 9.06
C ALA A 10 14.23 7.40 9.58
N ILE A 11 12.93 7.56 9.30
CA ILE A 11 12.14 8.72 9.75
C ILE A 11 12.32 8.89 11.26
N SER A 12 12.73 10.09 11.70
CA SER A 12 13.02 10.35 13.11
C SER A 12 11.74 10.15 13.97
N PRO A 13 11.90 9.70 15.24
CA PRO A 13 10.75 9.58 16.15
C PRO A 13 9.97 10.90 16.32
N ALA A 14 10.68 12.03 16.30
CA ALA A 14 10.08 13.37 16.41
C ALA A 14 9.15 13.70 15.23
N LEU A 15 9.55 13.37 14.00
CA LEU A 15 8.71 13.56 12.81
C LEU A 15 7.46 12.66 12.84
N LYS A 16 7.57 11.44 13.34
CA LYS A 16 6.40 10.54 13.50
C LYS A 16 5.42 11.07 14.53
N GLN A 17 5.92 11.60 15.65
CA GLN A 17 5.11 12.21 16.69
C GLN A 17 4.37 13.42 16.15
N ARG A 18 5.06 14.34 15.49
CA ARG A 18 4.47 15.53 14.85
C ARG A 18 3.34 15.18 13.88
N ALA A 19 3.55 14.21 12.99
CA ALA A 19 2.49 13.82 12.06
C ALA A 19 1.26 13.26 12.78
N SER A 20 1.49 12.56 13.89
CA SER A 20 0.39 12.13 14.74
C SER A 20 -0.35 13.32 15.35
N GLU A 21 0.36 14.34 15.79
CA GLU A 21 -0.18 15.56 16.41
C GLU A 21 -0.93 16.41 15.39
N THR A 22 -0.35 16.65 14.21
CA THR A 22 -1.02 17.41 13.15
C THR A 22 -2.27 16.73 12.61
N ARG A 23 -2.27 15.40 12.45
CA ARG A 23 -3.47 14.64 12.07
C ARG A 23 -4.54 14.69 13.16
N SER A 24 -4.15 14.64 14.43
CA SER A 24 -5.06 14.79 15.56
C SER A 24 -5.68 16.18 15.60
N ALA A 25 -4.86 17.23 15.42
CA ALA A 25 -5.31 18.61 15.33
C ALA A 25 -6.29 18.81 14.18
N PHE A 26 -6.01 18.25 13.00
CA PHE A 26 -6.92 18.28 11.86
C PHE A 26 -8.25 17.57 12.15
N ALA A 27 -8.20 16.37 12.72
CA ALA A 27 -9.41 15.60 13.07
C ALA A 27 -10.30 16.35 14.06
N ASN A 28 -9.71 17.14 14.96
CA ASN A 28 -10.41 17.96 15.95
C ASN A 28 -10.71 19.40 15.47
N GLN A 29 -10.32 19.75 14.23
CA GLN A 29 -10.42 21.10 13.67
C GLN A 29 -9.72 22.18 14.54
N ASP A 30 -8.64 21.77 15.22
CA ASP A 30 -7.84 22.63 16.10
C ASP A 30 -6.65 23.23 15.35
N ALA A 31 -6.86 24.44 14.82
CA ALA A 31 -5.84 25.18 14.09
C ALA A 31 -4.66 25.61 14.98
N ALA A 32 -4.89 25.85 16.28
CA ALA A 32 -3.83 26.27 17.20
C ALA A 32 -2.88 25.11 17.50
N ALA A 33 -3.41 23.92 17.76
CA ALA A 33 -2.61 22.71 17.95
C ALA A 33 -1.86 22.34 16.66
N SER A 34 -2.46 22.50 15.49
CA SER A 34 -1.77 22.29 14.21
C SER A 34 -0.58 23.24 14.03
N LYS A 35 -0.79 24.53 14.32
CA LYS A 35 0.27 25.54 14.26
C LYS A 35 1.40 25.22 15.23
N GLN A 36 1.09 24.89 16.48
CA GLN A 36 2.10 24.53 17.49
C GLN A 36 2.94 23.35 17.05
N ALA A 37 2.31 22.29 16.54
CA ALA A 37 3.02 21.11 16.03
C ALA A 37 3.96 21.45 14.84
N HIS A 38 3.66 22.48 14.05
CA HIS A 38 4.53 22.96 12.99
C HIS A 38 5.68 23.84 13.50
N ASP A 39 5.40 24.74 14.44
CA ASP A 39 6.39 25.68 14.96
C ASP A 39 7.52 24.98 15.75
N GLU A 40 7.20 23.89 16.45
CA GLU A 40 8.17 23.11 17.23
C GLU A 40 9.19 22.36 16.35
N THR A 41 8.90 22.17 15.07
CA THR A 41 9.65 21.27 14.17
C THR A 41 10.44 21.97 13.06
N ILE A 42 10.40 23.28 12.95
CA ILE A 42 11.12 24.03 11.89
C ILE A 42 12.64 23.77 11.90
N ARG A 43 13.20 23.34 13.03
CA ARG A 43 14.64 23.09 13.16
C ARG A 43 15.10 21.75 12.59
N ASP A 44 14.22 20.76 12.46
CA ASP A 44 14.58 19.39 12.05
C ASP A 44 14.33 19.12 10.54
N TRP A 45 13.97 20.17 9.79
CA TRP A 45 13.65 20.07 8.36
C TRP A 45 14.82 19.74 7.44
N GLU A 46 16.04 19.99 7.90
CA GLU A 46 17.22 19.91 7.04
C GLU A 46 17.67 18.49 6.74
N GLU A 47 17.29 17.50 7.54
CA GLU A 47 17.83 16.14 7.39
C GLU A 47 16.85 15.09 6.83
N ASP A 48 15.55 15.11 7.10
CA ASP A 48 14.72 13.92 6.90
C ASP A 48 13.53 14.00 5.92
N GLY A 49 13.13 15.17 5.43
CA GLY A 49 11.96 15.31 4.54
C GLY A 49 10.65 14.69 5.10
N HIS A 50 9.51 14.99 4.49
CA HIS A 50 8.20 14.44 4.91
C HIS A 50 7.98 12.98 4.44
N GLY A 51 8.79 12.04 4.93
CA GLY A 51 8.66 10.61 4.60
C GLY A 51 7.43 9.88 5.17
N GLU A 52 6.53 10.59 5.83
CA GLU A 52 5.35 10.00 6.49
C GLU A 52 4.30 9.44 5.54
N GLY A 53 4.13 10.07 4.39
CA GLY A 53 3.27 9.55 3.33
C GLY A 53 3.73 8.17 2.86
N ASP A 54 5.03 7.98 2.70
CA ASP A 54 5.62 6.70 2.31
C ASP A 54 5.41 5.62 3.37
N ALA A 55 5.51 5.96 4.67
CA ALA A 55 5.28 5.02 5.76
C ALA A 55 3.83 4.57 5.85
N ALA A 56 2.88 5.47 5.69
CA ALA A 56 1.45 5.14 5.67
C ALA A 56 1.12 4.27 4.44
N VAL A 57 1.61 4.63 3.26
CA VAL A 57 1.44 3.85 2.02
C VAL A 57 2.01 2.44 2.18
N GLU A 58 3.16 2.29 2.86
CA GLU A 58 3.74 0.96 3.11
C GLU A 58 2.88 0.11 4.05
N VAL A 59 2.30 0.71 5.10
CA VAL A 59 1.33 0.00 5.97
C VAL A 59 0.13 -0.44 5.17
N TYR A 60 -0.45 0.44 4.35
CA TYR A 60 -1.59 0.08 3.49
C TYR A 60 -1.25 -1.07 2.55
N ARG A 61 -0.12 -1.02 1.88
CA ARG A 61 0.32 -2.08 0.97
C ARG A 61 0.46 -3.43 1.67
N ARG A 62 1.03 -3.44 2.89
CA ARG A 62 1.16 -4.67 3.69
C ARG A 62 -0.19 -5.21 4.12
N VAL A 63 -1.08 -4.34 4.56
CA VAL A 63 -2.44 -4.73 4.94
C VAL A 63 -3.21 -5.27 3.75
N ASP A 64 -3.13 -4.62 2.59
CA ASP A 64 -3.79 -5.09 1.37
C ASP A 64 -3.28 -6.47 0.92
N ALA A 65 -1.97 -6.70 1.01
CA ALA A 65 -1.38 -8.00 0.72
C ALA A 65 -1.91 -9.10 1.65
N LEU A 66 -1.99 -8.82 2.96
CA LEU A 66 -2.57 -9.74 3.93
C LEU A 66 -4.05 -10.00 3.67
N GLN A 67 -4.82 -8.94 3.41
CA GLN A 67 -6.26 -9.04 3.10
C GLN A 67 -6.51 -9.86 1.82
N ALA A 68 -5.70 -9.68 0.78
CA ALA A 68 -5.78 -10.51 -0.43
C ALA A 68 -5.61 -12.00 -0.11
N GLY A 69 -4.64 -12.34 0.74
CA GLY A 69 -4.45 -13.72 1.21
C GLY A 69 -5.65 -14.26 1.99
N LEU A 70 -6.19 -13.48 2.92
CA LEU A 70 -7.38 -13.85 3.70
C LEU A 70 -8.61 -14.08 2.80
N CYS A 71 -8.82 -13.23 1.80
CA CYS A 71 -9.87 -13.41 0.81
C CYS A 71 -9.70 -14.70 0.02
N LEU A 72 -8.47 -15.03 -0.40
CA LEU A 72 -8.17 -16.29 -1.08
C LEU A 72 -8.49 -17.50 -0.20
N ALA A 73 -8.19 -17.46 1.11
CA ALA A 73 -8.53 -18.53 2.04
C ALA A 73 -10.05 -18.75 2.11
N ILE A 74 -10.83 -17.67 2.23
CA ILE A 74 -12.30 -17.75 2.30
C ILE A 74 -12.86 -18.29 0.97
N LEU A 75 -12.38 -17.78 -0.17
CA LEU A 75 -12.81 -18.22 -1.50
C LEU A 75 -12.56 -19.71 -1.71
N LEU A 76 -11.36 -20.18 -1.40
CA LEU A 76 -10.98 -21.59 -1.55
C LEU A 76 -11.81 -22.49 -0.62
N GLU A 77 -11.97 -22.10 0.63
CA GLU A 77 -12.77 -22.85 1.59
C GLU A 77 -14.25 -22.87 1.21
N SER A 78 -14.79 -21.73 0.74
CA SER A 78 -16.18 -21.63 0.33
C SER A 78 -16.50 -22.45 -0.92
N ALA A 79 -15.60 -22.43 -1.91
CA ALA A 79 -15.80 -23.11 -3.18
C ALA A 79 -15.51 -24.62 -3.09
N PHE A 80 -14.48 -25.02 -2.35
CA PHE A 80 -13.92 -26.36 -2.44
C PHE A 80 -13.73 -27.08 -1.09
N GLY A 81 -14.03 -26.42 0.04
CA GLY A 81 -13.79 -26.97 1.38
C GLY A 81 -14.49 -28.29 1.66
N SER A 82 -15.65 -28.54 1.01
CA SER A 82 -16.40 -29.79 1.11
C SER A 82 -15.95 -30.87 0.13
N SER A 83 -15.29 -30.51 -0.96
CA SER A 83 -14.96 -31.42 -2.07
C SER A 83 -13.49 -31.81 -2.16
N LEU A 84 -12.59 -30.99 -1.59
CA LEU A 84 -11.15 -31.21 -1.68
C LEU A 84 -10.54 -31.51 -0.29
N GLU A 85 -9.51 -32.36 -0.31
CA GLU A 85 -8.69 -32.60 0.86
C GLU A 85 -7.94 -31.32 1.28
N ARG A 86 -7.82 -31.08 2.57
CA ARG A 86 -7.18 -29.89 3.16
C ARG A 86 -5.78 -29.60 2.58
N LYS A 87 -4.96 -30.64 2.40
CA LYS A 87 -3.62 -30.48 1.80
C LYS A 87 -3.65 -29.95 0.36
N LYS A 88 -4.70 -30.30 -0.41
CA LYS A 88 -4.89 -29.79 -1.77
C LYS A 88 -5.32 -28.33 -1.74
N LEU A 89 -6.20 -27.95 -0.81
CA LEU A 89 -6.58 -26.53 -0.62
C LEU A 89 -5.38 -25.67 -0.26
N VAL A 90 -4.53 -26.12 0.67
CA VAL A 90 -3.29 -25.43 1.04
C VAL A 90 -2.35 -25.32 -0.15
N ALA A 91 -2.17 -26.38 -0.94
CA ALA A 91 -1.31 -26.37 -2.12
C ALA A 91 -1.82 -25.38 -3.20
N ILE A 92 -3.14 -25.35 -3.44
CA ILE A 92 -3.76 -24.39 -4.38
C ILE A 92 -3.58 -22.96 -3.83
N GLY A 93 -3.82 -22.75 -2.52
CA GLY A 93 -3.63 -21.47 -1.88
C GLY A 93 -2.19 -20.94 -2.01
N LEU A 94 -1.19 -21.78 -1.77
CA LEU A 94 0.22 -21.44 -1.98
C LEU A 94 0.53 -21.11 -3.46
N SER A 95 -0.03 -21.86 -4.39
CA SER A 95 0.17 -21.62 -5.82
C SER A 95 -0.42 -20.28 -6.23
N LEU A 96 -1.63 -19.93 -5.76
CA LEU A 96 -2.27 -18.63 -6.01
C LEU A 96 -1.51 -17.49 -5.34
N ALA A 97 -1.06 -17.69 -4.10
CA ALA A 97 -0.24 -16.69 -3.39
C ALA A 97 1.10 -16.45 -4.12
N THR A 98 1.73 -17.50 -4.65
CA THR A 98 2.95 -17.40 -5.47
C THR A 98 2.68 -16.64 -6.77
N ALA A 99 1.60 -16.95 -7.47
CA ALA A 99 1.21 -16.23 -8.68
C ALA A 99 0.93 -14.75 -8.41
N HIS A 100 0.27 -14.43 -7.30
CA HIS A 100 0.04 -13.05 -6.87
C HIS A 100 1.37 -12.32 -6.56
N ALA A 101 2.27 -12.98 -5.85
CA ALA A 101 3.58 -12.43 -5.52
C ALA A 101 4.43 -12.15 -6.79
N LEU A 102 4.44 -13.08 -7.75
CA LEU A 102 5.12 -12.89 -9.03
C LEU A 102 4.53 -11.74 -9.84
N ARG A 103 3.19 -11.65 -9.88
CA ARG A 103 2.50 -10.53 -10.53
C ARG A 103 2.90 -9.19 -9.90
N GLU A 104 2.86 -9.10 -8.59
CA GLU A 104 3.26 -7.89 -7.85
C GLU A 104 4.73 -7.52 -8.12
N TRP A 105 5.62 -8.52 -8.09
CA TRP A 105 7.02 -8.33 -8.43
C TRP A 105 7.23 -7.77 -9.83
N THR A 106 6.54 -8.34 -10.83
CA THR A 106 6.67 -7.91 -12.23
C THR A 106 6.12 -6.51 -12.42
N THR A 107 4.96 -6.19 -11.83
CA THR A 107 4.33 -4.86 -11.90
C THR A 107 5.22 -3.77 -11.29
N GLN A 108 5.75 -4.00 -10.09
CA GLN A 108 6.66 -3.04 -9.45
C GLN A 108 7.99 -2.88 -10.19
N THR A 109 8.50 -3.97 -10.74
CA THR A 109 9.73 -3.93 -11.55
C THR A 109 9.51 -3.16 -12.85
N TRP A 110 8.37 -3.38 -13.51
CA TRP A 110 7.99 -2.64 -14.70
C TRP A 110 7.84 -1.14 -14.39
N TYR A 111 7.12 -0.79 -13.31
CA TYR A 111 6.95 0.60 -12.90
C TYR A 111 8.29 1.28 -12.63
N ALA A 112 9.19 0.64 -11.90
CA ALA A 112 10.51 1.21 -11.62
C ALA A 112 11.32 1.44 -12.90
N ARG A 113 11.32 0.47 -13.82
CA ARG A 113 11.99 0.61 -15.12
C ARG A 113 11.37 1.73 -15.96
N HIS A 114 10.05 1.82 -15.98
CA HIS A 114 9.32 2.86 -16.69
C HIS A 114 9.64 4.24 -16.12
N TYR A 115 9.57 4.40 -14.78
CA TYR A 115 9.93 5.63 -14.10
C TYR A 115 11.34 6.12 -14.47
N TYR A 116 12.35 5.25 -14.37
CA TYR A 116 13.72 5.65 -14.68
C TYR A 116 13.93 5.96 -16.15
N ARG A 117 13.21 5.29 -17.05
CA ARG A 117 13.25 5.58 -18.48
C ARG A 117 12.65 6.95 -18.80
N GLU A 118 11.46 7.24 -18.25
CA GLU A 118 10.82 8.55 -18.43
C GLU A 118 11.70 9.66 -17.82
N ARG A 119 12.25 9.44 -16.64
CA ARG A 119 13.19 10.39 -16.04
C ARG A 119 14.39 10.69 -16.93
N GLN A 120 14.98 9.68 -17.56
CA GLN A 120 16.08 9.87 -18.51
C GLN A 120 15.62 10.65 -19.74
N ARG A 121 14.38 10.46 -20.20
CA ARG A 121 13.78 11.22 -21.29
C ARG A 121 13.67 12.69 -20.91
N GLU A 122 13.08 13.01 -19.78
CA GLU A 122 12.93 14.37 -19.26
C GLU A 122 14.30 15.07 -19.07
N GLU A 123 15.28 14.35 -18.50
CA GLU A 123 16.66 14.88 -18.38
C GLU A 123 17.28 15.23 -19.75
N TRP A 124 17.04 14.39 -20.75
CA TRP A 124 17.53 14.60 -22.10
C TRP A 124 16.77 15.73 -22.82
N GLU A 125 15.45 15.81 -22.69
CA GLU A 125 14.61 16.86 -23.26
C GLU A 125 15.00 18.22 -22.66
N LEU A 126 15.15 18.29 -21.35
CA LEU A 126 15.63 19.50 -20.68
C LEU A 126 17.03 19.95 -21.15
N GLU A 127 17.91 19.02 -21.51
CA GLU A 127 19.24 19.36 -22.06
C GLU A 127 19.17 19.84 -23.51
N ASN A 128 18.24 19.33 -24.31
CA ASN A 128 18.20 19.63 -25.75
C ASN A 128 17.14 20.66 -26.13
N TYR A 129 16.07 20.81 -25.31
CA TYR A 129 14.96 21.72 -25.57
C TYR A 129 14.39 22.38 -24.30
N ALA A 130 15.25 22.92 -23.46
CA ALA A 130 14.88 23.52 -22.16
C ALA A 130 13.79 24.60 -22.24
N GLN A 131 13.68 25.32 -23.36
CA GLN A 131 12.65 26.34 -23.54
C GLN A 131 11.25 25.72 -23.69
N GLY A 132 11.15 24.58 -24.37
CA GLY A 132 9.89 23.84 -24.53
C GLY A 132 9.41 23.32 -23.17
N GLU A 133 10.29 22.63 -22.44
CA GLU A 133 9.99 22.06 -21.12
C GLU A 133 9.50 23.13 -20.13
N ARG A 134 10.14 24.31 -20.13
CA ARG A 134 9.68 25.44 -19.31
C ARG A 134 8.29 25.92 -19.74
N ALA A 135 8.05 26.03 -21.06
CA ALA A 135 6.77 26.51 -21.56
C ALA A 135 5.63 25.53 -21.21
N GLU A 136 5.87 24.21 -21.26
CA GLU A 136 4.92 23.17 -20.86
C GLU A 136 4.59 23.29 -19.37
N MET A 137 5.60 23.41 -18.52
CA MET A 137 5.39 23.61 -17.07
C MET A 137 4.67 24.91 -16.74
N VAL A 138 4.95 26.02 -17.44
CA VAL A 138 4.20 27.28 -17.31
C VAL A 138 2.74 27.06 -17.68
N GLY A 139 2.46 26.38 -18.80
CA GLY A 139 1.10 26.04 -19.23
C GLY A 139 0.35 25.22 -18.18
N LEU A 140 1.01 24.21 -17.63
CA LEU A 140 0.45 23.37 -16.57
C LEU A 140 0.10 24.17 -15.31
N TRP A 141 0.97 25.07 -14.87
CA TRP A 141 0.73 25.87 -13.68
C TRP A 141 -0.33 26.94 -13.90
N CYS A 142 -0.42 27.52 -15.11
CA CYS A 142 -1.54 28.38 -15.49
C CYS A 142 -2.86 27.63 -15.44
N TYR A 143 -2.91 26.37 -15.91
CA TYR A 143 -4.09 25.52 -15.79
C TYR A 143 -4.48 25.26 -14.34
N LYS A 144 -3.50 25.19 -13.41
CA LYS A 144 -3.71 25.06 -11.97
C LYS A 144 -4.11 26.37 -11.27
N GLY A 145 -4.16 27.49 -12.00
CA GLY A 145 -4.69 28.76 -11.51
C GLY A 145 -3.67 29.85 -11.24
N LEU A 146 -2.37 29.66 -11.57
CA LEU A 146 -1.41 30.76 -11.53
C LEU A 146 -1.63 31.72 -12.71
N THR A 147 -1.32 33.01 -12.50
CA THR A 147 -1.22 33.93 -13.62
C THR A 147 0.02 33.60 -14.46
N LYS A 148 -0.02 33.85 -15.77
CA LYS A 148 1.11 33.54 -16.64
C LYS A 148 2.43 34.21 -16.19
N PRO A 149 2.46 35.50 -15.79
CA PRO A 149 3.70 36.11 -15.29
C PRO A 149 4.25 35.48 -14.01
N ASP A 150 3.37 35.00 -13.13
CA ASP A 150 3.80 34.36 -11.89
C ASP A 150 4.32 32.95 -12.15
N ALA A 151 3.63 32.19 -13.03
CA ALA A 151 4.09 30.87 -13.45
C ALA A 151 5.47 30.95 -14.12
N GLU A 152 5.68 31.89 -15.05
CA GLU A 152 6.98 32.13 -15.72
C GLU A 152 8.09 32.39 -14.70
N ARG A 153 7.88 33.31 -13.75
CA ARG A 153 8.88 33.63 -12.72
C ARG A 153 9.22 32.42 -11.84
N CYS A 154 8.21 31.68 -11.41
CA CYS A 154 8.42 30.46 -10.62
C CYS A 154 9.18 29.40 -11.39
N ILE A 155 8.78 29.10 -12.62
CA ILE A 155 9.42 28.08 -13.45
C ILE A 155 10.87 28.48 -13.81
N ASP A 156 11.13 29.74 -14.13
CA ASP A 156 12.50 30.21 -14.40
C ASP A 156 13.43 30.03 -13.18
N LEU A 157 12.92 30.32 -11.98
CA LEU A 157 13.67 30.08 -10.76
C LEU A 157 13.94 28.59 -10.53
N LEU A 158 12.92 27.75 -10.63
CA LEU A 158 13.01 26.30 -10.36
C LEU A 158 13.86 25.58 -11.41
N ALA A 159 13.81 26.01 -12.67
CA ALA A 159 14.61 25.47 -13.76
C ALA A 159 16.12 25.71 -13.60
N SER A 160 16.52 26.67 -12.74
CA SER A 160 17.94 26.84 -12.40
C SER A 160 18.50 25.68 -11.58
N TYR A 161 17.64 24.86 -10.95
CA TYR A 161 18.00 23.69 -10.17
C TYR A 161 17.64 22.41 -10.94
N LYS A 162 18.47 22.04 -11.91
CA LYS A 162 18.18 20.95 -12.87
C LYS A 162 17.58 19.69 -12.24
N LYS A 163 18.22 19.15 -11.20
CA LYS A 163 17.73 17.90 -10.54
C LYS A 163 16.34 18.09 -9.97
N PHE A 164 16.10 19.18 -9.28
CA PHE A 164 14.80 19.50 -8.70
C PHE A 164 13.74 19.70 -9.78
N PHE A 165 14.10 20.38 -10.87
CA PHE A 165 13.16 20.64 -11.95
C PHE A 165 12.73 19.36 -12.67
N VAL A 166 13.65 18.42 -12.91
CA VAL A 166 13.31 17.09 -13.44
C VAL A 166 12.39 16.33 -12.47
N ASP A 167 12.66 16.34 -11.16
CA ASP A 167 11.79 15.71 -10.18
C ASP A 167 10.39 16.36 -10.16
N LEU A 168 10.32 17.68 -10.38
CA LEU A 168 9.06 18.41 -10.49
C LEU A 168 8.29 18.02 -11.76
N MET A 169 8.93 17.92 -12.93
CA MET A 169 8.32 17.46 -14.18
C MET A 169 7.77 16.04 -14.01
N MET A 170 8.56 15.13 -13.46
CA MET A 170 8.10 13.76 -13.17
C MET A 170 6.84 13.71 -12.32
N THR A 171 6.71 14.57 -11.31
CA THR A 171 5.57 14.55 -10.38
C THR A 171 4.39 15.35 -10.87
N GLU A 172 4.61 16.52 -11.46
CA GLU A 172 3.54 17.45 -11.82
C GLU A 172 2.95 17.18 -13.20
N GLU A 173 3.79 16.83 -14.15
CA GLU A 173 3.41 16.58 -15.54
C GLU A 173 3.08 15.10 -15.75
N LEU A 174 4.03 14.20 -15.51
CA LEU A 174 3.88 12.77 -15.72
C LEU A 174 3.12 12.07 -14.58
N ARG A 175 2.94 12.73 -13.44
CA ARG A 175 2.30 12.16 -12.22
C ARG A 175 2.96 10.87 -11.76
N MET A 176 4.27 10.78 -11.93
CA MET A 176 5.06 9.63 -11.55
C MET A 176 5.89 9.93 -10.31
N PHE A 177 5.81 9.05 -9.32
CA PHE A 177 6.59 9.15 -8.09
C PHE A 177 7.77 8.20 -8.13
N ALA A 178 8.89 8.62 -7.53
CA ALA A 178 10.07 7.80 -7.46
C ALA A 178 9.79 6.46 -6.75
N PRO A 179 10.19 5.32 -7.35
CA PRO A 179 10.03 4.04 -6.68
C PRO A 179 10.88 4.01 -5.41
N PRO A 180 10.40 3.35 -4.33
CA PRO A 180 11.11 3.29 -3.07
C PRO A 180 12.45 2.56 -3.21
N ALA A 181 13.46 3.03 -2.47
CA ALA A 181 14.82 2.49 -2.54
C ALA A 181 14.91 1.01 -2.12
N ASP A 182 14.05 0.57 -1.19
CA ASP A 182 13.98 -0.79 -0.63
C ASP A 182 12.95 -1.70 -1.33
N ALA A 183 12.64 -1.43 -2.60
CA ALA A 183 11.59 -2.11 -3.37
C ALA A 183 11.69 -3.63 -3.36
N SER A 184 12.92 -4.21 -3.28
CA SER A 184 13.11 -5.66 -3.23
C SER A 184 12.56 -6.29 -1.95
N TRP A 185 12.87 -5.71 -0.80
CA TRP A 185 12.36 -6.17 0.49
C TRP A 185 10.84 -5.99 0.61
N ARG A 186 10.34 -4.86 0.13
CA ARG A 186 8.89 -4.58 0.10
C ARG A 186 8.13 -5.63 -0.71
N ARG A 187 8.68 -6.08 -1.84
CA ARG A 187 8.09 -7.15 -2.66
C ARG A 187 8.05 -8.49 -1.93
N VAL A 188 9.15 -8.86 -1.26
CA VAL A 188 9.23 -10.10 -0.48
C VAL A 188 8.23 -10.09 0.68
N THR A 189 8.16 -9.01 1.45
CA THR A 189 7.21 -8.90 2.58
C THR A 189 5.76 -8.96 2.11
N GLY A 190 5.42 -8.34 0.99
CA GLY A 190 4.09 -8.45 0.38
C GLY A 190 3.74 -9.89 0.03
N ALA A 191 4.64 -10.59 -0.65
CA ALA A 191 4.46 -12.00 -0.99
C ALA A 191 4.23 -12.90 0.22
N LEU A 192 5.05 -12.71 1.27
CA LEU A 192 4.91 -13.47 2.52
C LEU A 192 3.58 -13.20 3.22
N LEU A 193 3.09 -11.96 3.20
CA LEU A 193 1.81 -11.60 3.80
C LEU A 193 0.61 -12.19 3.05
N VAL A 194 0.65 -12.22 1.72
CA VAL A 194 -0.38 -12.94 0.93
C VAL A 194 -0.38 -14.43 1.27
N ALA A 195 0.80 -15.05 1.29
CA ALA A 195 0.93 -16.47 1.62
C ALA A 195 0.43 -16.76 3.05
N ALA A 196 0.83 -15.96 4.03
CA ALA A 196 0.39 -16.09 5.42
C ALA A 196 -1.13 -15.93 5.55
N GLY A 197 -1.70 -14.88 4.95
CA GLY A 197 -3.15 -14.64 4.96
C GLY A 197 -3.95 -15.78 4.35
N CYS A 198 -3.44 -16.41 3.30
CA CYS A 198 -4.11 -17.54 2.66
C CYS A 198 -3.93 -18.85 3.45
N VAL A 199 -2.72 -19.17 3.85
CA VAL A 199 -2.36 -20.51 4.39
C VAL A 199 -2.75 -20.66 5.86
N LEU A 200 -2.55 -19.62 6.69
CA LEU A 200 -2.81 -19.74 8.13
C LEU A 200 -4.26 -20.11 8.48
N PRO A 201 -5.31 -19.47 7.93
CA PRO A 201 -6.68 -19.89 8.19
C PRO A 201 -6.99 -21.31 7.71
N LEU A 202 -6.45 -21.71 6.54
CA LEU A 202 -6.61 -23.06 6.00
C LEU A 202 -5.96 -24.12 6.89
N LEU A 203 -4.76 -23.85 7.42
CA LEU A 203 -4.08 -24.72 8.36
C LEU A 203 -4.82 -24.81 9.69
N LEU A 204 -5.32 -23.68 10.21
CA LEU A 204 -6.08 -23.65 11.44
C LEU A 204 -7.34 -24.55 11.34
N GLY A 205 -8.07 -24.45 10.23
CA GLY A 205 -9.18 -25.37 9.94
C GLY A 205 -8.73 -26.82 9.92
N GLY A 206 -7.58 -27.14 9.31
CA GLY A 206 -7.02 -28.49 9.26
C GLY A 206 -6.58 -29.06 10.60
N VAL A 207 -5.99 -28.23 11.47
CA VAL A 207 -5.63 -28.65 12.84
C VAL A 207 -6.89 -29.03 13.62
N LEU A 208 -7.94 -28.25 13.49
CA LEU A 208 -9.21 -28.56 14.16
C LEU A 208 -9.88 -29.82 13.61
N ASP A 209 -9.81 -30.06 12.31
CA ASP A 209 -10.26 -31.34 11.72
C ASP A 209 -9.52 -32.54 12.31
N SER A 210 -8.22 -32.41 12.52
CA SER A 210 -7.42 -33.52 13.08
C SER A 210 -7.65 -33.72 14.58
N VAL A 211 -7.88 -32.67 15.34
CA VAL A 211 -8.09 -32.74 16.81
C VAL A 211 -9.51 -33.18 17.15
N TYR A 212 -10.52 -32.60 16.52
CA TYR A 212 -11.94 -32.87 16.84
C TYR A 212 -12.59 -33.93 15.95
N GLY A 213 -11.93 -34.26 14.85
CA GLY A 213 -12.49 -35.20 13.87
C GLY A 213 -12.59 -36.64 14.35
N SER A 214 -11.92 -37.00 15.42
CA SER A 214 -12.06 -38.29 16.09
C SER A 214 -13.30 -38.35 17.02
N MET A 215 -13.83 -37.19 17.43
CA MET A 215 -14.94 -37.13 18.41
C MET A 215 -16.31 -36.92 17.78
N LEU A 216 -16.44 -36.35 16.59
CA LEU A 216 -17.73 -35.91 16.02
C LEU A 216 -17.83 -36.22 14.51
N VAL A 217 -18.16 -37.45 14.17
CA VAL A 217 -18.21 -37.97 12.78
C VAL A 217 -19.21 -37.24 11.86
N GLY A 218 -20.22 -36.55 12.38
CA GLY A 218 -21.23 -35.82 11.59
C GLY A 218 -21.04 -34.30 11.49
N ALA A 219 -20.22 -33.68 12.36
CA ALA A 219 -20.04 -32.22 12.43
C ALA A 219 -18.69 -31.74 11.80
N ARG A 220 -17.89 -32.66 11.30
CA ARG A 220 -16.50 -32.45 10.83
C ARG A 220 -16.36 -31.34 9.81
N ALA A 221 -17.09 -31.47 8.71
CA ALA A 221 -16.93 -30.51 7.58
C ALA A 221 -17.46 -29.12 7.92
N SER A 222 -18.47 -29.02 8.79
CA SER A 222 -19.05 -27.74 9.20
C SER A 222 -18.12 -26.96 10.14
N CYS A 223 -17.40 -27.65 11.04
CA CYS A 223 -16.59 -26.99 12.06
C CYS A 223 -15.31 -26.34 11.47
N SER A 224 -14.57 -27.08 10.66
CA SER A 224 -13.35 -26.56 10.04
C SER A 224 -13.65 -25.42 9.07
N HIS A 225 -14.75 -25.55 8.34
CA HIS A 225 -15.22 -24.52 7.41
C HIS A 225 -15.57 -23.23 8.13
N LEU A 226 -16.34 -23.31 9.22
CA LEU A 226 -16.69 -22.15 10.06
C LEU A 226 -15.44 -21.50 10.67
N VAL A 227 -14.48 -22.30 11.11
CA VAL A 227 -13.26 -21.78 11.71
C VAL A 227 -12.36 -21.11 10.66
N THR A 228 -12.16 -21.73 9.49
CA THR A 228 -11.37 -21.11 8.41
C THR A 228 -11.98 -19.78 7.98
N CYS A 229 -13.26 -19.78 7.63
CA CYS A 229 -13.96 -18.58 7.16
C CYS A 229 -14.14 -17.54 8.28
N GLY A 230 -14.48 -17.97 9.49
CA GLY A 230 -14.67 -17.09 10.64
C GLY A 230 -13.37 -16.41 11.09
N SER A 231 -12.28 -17.16 11.19
CA SER A 231 -10.97 -16.59 11.55
C SER A 231 -10.45 -15.63 10.49
N ALA A 232 -10.59 -15.96 9.20
CA ALA A 232 -10.19 -15.10 8.11
C ALA A 232 -11.03 -13.82 8.06
N THR A 233 -12.35 -13.90 8.25
CA THR A 233 -13.23 -12.72 8.27
C THR A 233 -12.95 -11.82 9.48
N SER A 234 -12.69 -12.42 10.65
CA SER A 234 -12.29 -11.66 11.85
C SER A 234 -10.96 -10.95 11.65
N ALA A 235 -9.99 -11.62 11.01
CA ALA A 235 -8.70 -11.01 10.66
C ALA A 235 -8.86 -9.89 9.62
N LEU A 236 -9.77 -10.02 8.65
CA LEU A 236 -10.12 -8.95 7.71
C LEU A 236 -10.68 -7.73 8.44
N ALA A 237 -11.63 -7.91 9.35
CA ALA A 237 -12.20 -6.82 10.15
C ALA A 237 -11.11 -6.10 10.97
N PHE A 238 -10.26 -6.87 11.65
CA PHE A 238 -9.14 -6.33 12.43
C PHE A 238 -8.15 -5.52 11.56
N THR A 239 -7.75 -6.07 10.42
CA THR A 239 -6.83 -5.38 9.51
C THR A 239 -7.45 -4.14 8.88
N GLY A 240 -8.76 -4.14 8.62
CA GLY A 240 -9.52 -2.97 8.20
C GLY A 240 -9.51 -1.86 9.24
N ALA A 241 -9.77 -2.19 10.51
CA ALA A 241 -9.67 -1.25 11.63
C ALA A 241 -8.24 -0.71 11.79
N TRP A 242 -7.24 -1.58 11.76
CA TRP A 242 -5.84 -1.18 11.89
C TRP A 242 -5.41 -0.23 10.77
N ARG A 243 -5.79 -0.50 9.53
CA ARG A 243 -5.54 0.41 8.40
C ARG A 243 -6.18 1.79 8.64
N ALA A 244 -7.41 1.81 9.13
CA ALA A 244 -8.11 3.06 9.44
C ALA A 244 -7.43 3.84 10.58
N SER A 245 -6.96 3.17 11.63
CA SER A 245 -6.28 3.82 12.77
C SER A 245 -5.01 4.56 12.34
N THR A 246 -4.26 4.02 11.37
CA THR A 246 -3.05 4.66 10.83
C THR A 246 -3.33 6.03 10.20
N SER A 247 -4.54 6.23 9.65
CA SER A 247 -4.96 7.48 9.00
C SER A 247 -5.99 8.27 9.81
N ARG A 248 -6.25 7.88 11.06
CA ARG A 248 -7.27 8.50 11.91
C ARG A 248 -8.66 8.52 11.27
N LEU A 249 -8.97 7.50 10.48
CA LEU A 249 -10.29 7.28 9.90
C LEU A 249 -11.20 6.48 10.86
N PRO A 250 -12.54 6.48 10.67
CA PRO A 250 -13.46 5.73 11.51
C PRO A 250 -13.20 4.22 11.43
N GLU A 251 -12.58 3.64 12.46
CA GLU A 251 -12.15 2.24 12.50
C GLU A 251 -13.30 1.24 12.31
N GLN A 252 -14.45 1.52 12.94
CA GLN A 252 -15.64 0.67 12.87
C GLN A 252 -16.16 0.52 11.44
N ARG A 253 -16.17 1.61 10.67
CA ARG A 253 -16.62 1.60 9.28
C ARG A 253 -15.69 0.73 8.42
N HIS A 254 -14.39 0.92 8.54
CA HIS A 254 -13.41 0.17 7.74
C HIS A 254 -13.29 -1.30 8.18
N ALA A 255 -13.51 -1.60 9.46
CA ALA A 255 -13.67 -2.98 9.94
C ALA A 255 -14.87 -3.66 9.28
N LEU A 256 -16.00 -2.95 9.23
CA LEU A 256 -17.22 -3.46 8.59
C LEU A 256 -17.03 -3.66 7.08
N GLU A 257 -16.45 -2.70 6.38
CA GLU A 257 -16.15 -2.81 4.94
C GLU A 257 -15.28 -4.04 4.64
N ALA A 258 -14.23 -4.28 5.43
CA ALA A 258 -13.37 -5.44 5.29
C ALA A 258 -14.08 -6.76 5.65
N ALA A 259 -14.94 -6.76 6.66
CA ALA A 259 -15.78 -7.93 6.99
C ALA A 259 -16.79 -8.24 5.88
N MET A 260 -17.40 -7.21 5.27
CA MET A 260 -18.30 -7.36 4.12
C MET A 260 -17.57 -7.95 2.89
N LEU A 261 -16.33 -7.59 2.67
CA LEU A 261 -15.49 -8.22 1.64
C LEU A 261 -15.33 -9.72 1.91
N GLY A 262 -15.03 -10.11 3.15
CA GLY A 262 -14.97 -11.52 3.56
C GLY A 262 -16.31 -12.24 3.35
N ALA A 263 -17.42 -11.63 3.72
CA ALA A 263 -18.74 -12.18 3.49
C ALA A 263 -19.05 -12.37 2.00
N ALA A 264 -18.70 -11.42 1.16
CA ALA A 264 -18.84 -11.53 -0.29
C ALA A 264 -18.00 -12.71 -0.85
N CYS A 265 -16.74 -12.83 -0.43
CA CYS A 265 -15.88 -13.96 -0.78
C CYS A 265 -16.44 -15.32 -0.34
N TYR A 266 -17.24 -15.35 0.71
CA TYR A 266 -17.90 -16.56 1.18
C TYR A 266 -19.18 -16.90 0.40
N VAL A 267 -20.03 -15.89 0.15
CA VAL A 267 -21.37 -16.08 -0.42
C VAL A 267 -21.32 -16.31 -1.93
N VAL A 268 -20.52 -15.50 -2.66
CA VAL A 268 -20.52 -15.53 -4.13
C VAL A 268 -20.18 -16.90 -4.71
N PRO A 269 -19.14 -17.63 -4.28
CA PRO A 269 -18.87 -18.96 -4.81
C PRO A 269 -20.00 -19.95 -4.57
N ARG A 270 -20.68 -19.85 -3.42
CA ARG A 270 -21.81 -20.75 -3.07
C ARG A 270 -23.09 -20.48 -3.82
N LEU A 271 -23.24 -19.29 -4.39
CA LEU A 271 -24.36 -18.98 -5.27
C LEU A 271 -24.12 -19.43 -6.71
N LEU A 272 -22.85 -19.54 -7.11
CA LEU A 272 -22.46 -19.86 -8.48
C LEU A 272 -22.10 -21.32 -8.71
N LEU A 273 -21.76 -22.05 -7.67
CA LEU A 273 -21.38 -23.48 -7.67
C LEU A 273 -22.47 -24.34 -7.00
#